data_2bb923bdc72e399ab2b2b7c976cd9848
#
_entry.id   2bb923bdc72e399ab2b2b7c976cd9848
#
_cell.length_a   1.000
_cell.length_b   1.000
_cell.length_c   1.000
_cell.angle_alpha   90.00
_cell.angle_beta   90.00
_cell.angle_gamma   90.00
#
_symmetry.space_group_name_H-M   'P 1'
#
loop_
_entity.id
_entity.type
_entity.pdbx_description
1 polymer ?
#
loop_
_entity_poly.entity_id
_entity_poly.type
_entity_poly.pdbx_seq_one_letter_code
_entity_poly.pdbx_strand_id
1 'polypeptide(L)'
;MKALSFNPASPWQQQFCFKGVKCLIVSRGPIRLEVMQVLEELGARYGILLSEKDSITYPQTLAPELRFLANRHEQVHHIPDYVGSSREKRYQCIDKILSLCKQHNYTHLFAGYGFMAEDGDFVKQIEEANICFVGPSAKVIQQAGSKDKAKQLARKLNVSVTPGEDRITARTLLKKAGDKDLSKFLKNLTNQHQLPVPTNWHLTSEIIDQAEQVLQASYKRRIDLFSIEELQAETLICCNEIWTKNPGRRLRFKHIGGGGGKGQRVIQSEAEVESAVRDVLIEAQVTGPGDNKTFLIEMNIEDTRHNEVQLLGNGQWCIELGGRDCSLQMHEQKLIELSLTEELLGQTITEYLEAGKNGQAEALQQDQVMLREMFKQAQDFGTALGLDNVSTLSLIHI
;
A
#
# COMPACT_ATOMS: atom_id res chain seq x y z
N MET A 1 -18.10 -30.91 -1.46
CA MET A 1 -17.63 -30.42 -0.15
C MET A 1 -18.83 -30.35 0.78
N LYS A 2 -18.79 -30.97 1.96
CA LYS A 2 -19.81 -30.75 2.98
C LYS A 2 -19.65 -29.30 3.46
N ALA A 3 -20.70 -28.50 3.35
CA ALA A 3 -20.76 -27.21 4.01
C ALA A 3 -20.42 -27.41 5.49
N LEU A 4 -19.39 -26.72 5.96
CA LEU A 4 -19.11 -26.62 7.38
C LEU A 4 -20.33 -25.91 8.00
N SER A 5 -21.19 -26.64 8.70
CA SER A 5 -22.28 -26.03 9.43
C SER A 5 -21.66 -25.24 10.58
N PHE A 6 -21.67 -23.92 10.48
CA PHE A 6 -21.32 -23.03 11.58
C PHE A 6 -22.39 -23.20 12.69
N ASN A 7 -22.02 -23.91 13.72
CA ASN A 7 -22.83 -24.00 14.93
C ASN A 7 -22.17 -23.09 15.98
N PRO A 8 -22.72 -21.89 16.24
CA PRO A 8 -22.16 -20.99 17.23
C PRO A 8 -22.20 -21.60 18.62
N ALA A 9 -21.09 -22.24 19.00
CA ALA A 9 -21.01 -23.00 20.25
C ALA A 9 -20.90 -22.13 21.52
N SER A 10 -20.63 -20.80 21.35
CA SER A 10 -20.49 -19.91 22.50
C SER A 10 -21.47 -18.73 22.49
N PRO A 11 -21.90 -18.24 23.67
CA PRO A 11 -22.73 -17.04 23.77
C PRO A 11 -22.09 -15.81 23.14
N TRP A 12 -20.77 -15.75 23.10
CA TRP A 12 -20.02 -14.67 22.46
C TRP A 12 -20.23 -14.67 20.93
N GLN A 13 -20.14 -15.83 20.29
CA GLN A 13 -20.38 -15.96 18.85
C GLN A 13 -21.83 -15.62 18.47
N GLN A 14 -22.79 -15.90 19.34
CA GLN A 14 -24.21 -15.59 19.12
C GLN A 14 -24.51 -14.09 19.13
N GLN A 15 -23.60 -13.26 19.64
CA GLN A 15 -23.73 -11.80 19.62
C GLN A 15 -23.44 -11.22 18.23
N PHE A 16 -22.73 -11.94 17.36
CA PHE A 16 -22.47 -11.51 16.00
C PHE A 16 -23.67 -11.82 15.11
N CYS A 17 -24.35 -10.77 14.65
CA CYS A 17 -25.50 -10.89 13.77
C CYS A 17 -25.22 -10.22 12.44
N PHE A 18 -25.09 -11.01 11.39
CA PHE A 18 -24.84 -10.53 10.03
C PHE A 18 -26.10 -10.45 9.16
N LYS A 19 -27.29 -10.68 9.71
CA LYS A 19 -28.57 -10.64 8.97
C LYS A 19 -28.87 -9.30 8.30
N GLY A 20 -28.37 -8.20 8.88
CA GLY A 20 -28.47 -6.84 8.32
C GLY A 20 -27.41 -6.53 7.27
N VAL A 21 -26.40 -7.38 7.12
CA VAL A 21 -25.30 -7.18 6.18
C VAL A 21 -25.73 -7.59 4.78
N LYS A 22 -25.52 -6.69 3.82
CA LYS A 22 -25.59 -6.97 2.39
C LYS A 22 -24.33 -6.42 1.74
N CYS A 23 -23.43 -7.31 1.31
CA CYS A 23 -22.11 -6.97 0.81
C CYS A 23 -22.07 -6.98 -0.72
N LEU A 24 -21.54 -5.92 -1.34
CA LEU A 24 -21.16 -5.93 -2.75
C LEU A 24 -19.70 -6.38 -2.87
N ILE A 25 -19.48 -7.48 -3.57
CA ILE A 25 -18.13 -8.04 -3.79
C ILE A 25 -17.58 -7.51 -5.11
N VAL A 26 -16.51 -6.70 -5.03
CA VAL A 26 -15.80 -6.09 -6.16
C VAL A 26 -14.43 -6.76 -6.29
N SER A 27 -14.43 -8.06 -6.53
CA SER A 27 -13.21 -8.85 -6.68
C SER A 27 -13.42 -9.97 -7.69
N ARG A 28 -12.33 -10.60 -8.12
CA ARG A 28 -12.37 -11.69 -9.11
C ARG A 28 -11.54 -12.88 -8.65
N GLY A 29 -11.66 -13.99 -9.40
CA GLY A 29 -10.90 -15.20 -9.16
C GLY A 29 -11.28 -15.92 -7.86
N PRO A 30 -10.35 -16.67 -7.27
CA PRO A 30 -10.60 -17.48 -6.06
C PRO A 30 -11.08 -16.68 -4.87
N ILE A 31 -10.52 -15.48 -4.64
CA ILE A 31 -10.88 -14.62 -3.50
C ILE A 31 -12.38 -14.27 -3.49
N ARG A 32 -12.99 -14.09 -4.67
CA ARG A 32 -14.43 -13.85 -4.78
C ARG A 32 -15.23 -15.03 -4.25
N LEU A 33 -14.85 -16.25 -4.63
CA LEU A 33 -15.55 -17.47 -4.19
C LEU A 33 -15.41 -17.69 -2.69
N GLU A 34 -14.22 -17.49 -2.15
CA GLU A 34 -13.98 -17.60 -0.71
C GLU A 34 -14.84 -16.62 0.08
N VAL A 35 -14.90 -15.36 -0.34
CA VAL A 35 -15.72 -14.35 0.33
C VAL A 35 -17.22 -14.68 0.23
N MET A 36 -17.69 -15.16 -0.92
CA MET A 36 -19.07 -15.62 -1.08
C MET A 36 -19.41 -16.73 -0.10
N GLN A 37 -18.52 -17.73 0.06
CA GLN A 37 -18.68 -18.83 1.00
C GLN A 37 -18.72 -18.34 2.46
N VAL A 38 -17.77 -17.49 2.85
CA VAL A 38 -17.73 -16.90 4.19
C VAL A 38 -19.00 -16.09 4.50
N LEU A 39 -19.48 -15.28 3.56
CA LEU A 39 -20.72 -14.52 3.75
C LEU A 39 -21.94 -15.43 3.88
N GLU A 40 -22.00 -16.54 3.13
CA GLU A 40 -23.07 -17.55 3.29
C GLU A 40 -23.01 -18.24 4.65
N GLU A 41 -21.83 -18.63 5.12
CA GLU A 41 -21.62 -19.21 6.45
C GLU A 41 -22.04 -18.26 7.58
N LEU A 42 -21.77 -16.95 7.42
CA LEU A 42 -22.18 -15.92 8.37
C LEU A 42 -23.66 -15.53 8.25
N GLY A 43 -24.39 -16.06 7.27
CA GLY A 43 -25.79 -15.70 7.02
C GLY A 43 -25.98 -14.27 6.48
N ALA A 44 -24.93 -13.68 5.93
CA ALA A 44 -24.98 -12.37 5.28
C ALA A 44 -25.44 -12.51 3.83
N ARG A 45 -26.06 -11.46 3.31
CA ARG A 45 -26.44 -11.39 1.90
C ARG A 45 -25.31 -10.76 1.11
N TYR A 46 -25.17 -11.14 -0.16
CA TYR A 46 -24.18 -10.53 -1.04
C TYR A 46 -24.68 -10.37 -2.47
N GLY A 47 -23.99 -9.57 -3.24
CA GLY A 47 -24.00 -9.52 -4.68
C GLY A 47 -22.59 -9.40 -5.22
N ILE A 48 -22.42 -9.74 -6.49
CA ILE A 48 -21.13 -9.67 -7.17
C ILE A 48 -21.14 -8.62 -8.25
N LEU A 49 -20.01 -7.95 -8.44
CA LEU A 49 -19.79 -7.03 -9.52
C LEU A 49 -18.83 -7.67 -10.52
N LEU A 50 -19.24 -7.73 -11.77
CA LEU A 50 -18.46 -8.27 -12.89
C LEU A 50 -18.05 -7.14 -13.82
N SER A 51 -16.80 -7.14 -14.22
CA SER A 51 -16.30 -6.28 -15.28
C SER A 51 -16.52 -6.93 -16.63
N GLU A 52 -16.92 -6.15 -17.63
CA GLU A 52 -17.00 -6.61 -19.02
C GLU A 52 -15.64 -7.11 -19.54
N LYS A 53 -14.55 -6.55 -19.04
CA LYS A 53 -13.19 -7.00 -19.36
C LYS A 53 -12.88 -8.42 -18.83
N ASP A 54 -13.48 -8.82 -17.72
CA ASP A 54 -13.32 -10.18 -17.19
C ASP A 54 -14.16 -11.19 -18.00
N SER A 55 -15.10 -10.71 -18.79
CA SER A 55 -16.01 -11.52 -19.60
C SER A 55 -15.45 -11.88 -20.98
N ILE A 56 -14.19 -11.61 -21.26
CA ILE A 56 -13.58 -11.89 -22.58
C ILE A 56 -13.74 -13.36 -22.96
N THR A 57 -13.63 -14.29 -22.01
CA THR A 57 -13.78 -15.73 -22.25
C THR A 57 -15.25 -16.18 -22.24
N TYR A 58 -16.12 -15.44 -21.53
CA TYR A 58 -17.53 -15.76 -21.33
C TYR A 58 -18.41 -14.50 -21.51
N PRO A 59 -18.45 -13.89 -22.70
CA PRO A 59 -19.04 -12.55 -22.87
C PRO A 59 -20.55 -12.50 -22.63
N GLN A 60 -21.25 -13.64 -22.68
CA GLN A 60 -22.72 -13.72 -22.50
C GLN A 60 -23.14 -14.66 -21.37
N THR A 61 -22.20 -15.34 -20.71
CA THR A 61 -22.47 -16.32 -19.65
C THR A 61 -21.57 -16.11 -18.46
N LEU A 62 -22.05 -16.47 -17.29
CA LEU A 62 -21.21 -16.49 -16.10
C LEU A 62 -20.08 -17.51 -16.22
N ALA A 63 -18.94 -17.20 -15.65
CA ALA A 63 -17.84 -18.14 -15.49
C ALA A 63 -18.35 -19.44 -14.83
N PRO A 64 -17.78 -20.61 -15.15
CA PRO A 64 -18.30 -21.90 -14.66
C PRO A 64 -18.57 -21.95 -13.16
N GLU A 65 -17.69 -21.37 -12.37
CA GLU A 65 -17.77 -21.30 -10.92
C GLU A 65 -18.89 -20.39 -10.39
N LEU A 66 -19.46 -19.53 -11.22
CA LEU A 66 -20.55 -18.60 -10.90
C LEU A 66 -21.90 -19.00 -11.49
N ARG A 67 -21.98 -20.09 -12.24
CA ARG A 67 -23.20 -20.49 -12.96
C ARG A 67 -24.39 -20.75 -12.04
N PHE A 68 -24.15 -21.10 -10.77
CA PHE A 68 -25.22 -21.22 -9.79
C PHE A 68 -25.94 -19.92 -9.47
N LEU A 69 -25.36 -18.77 -9.82
CA LEU A 69 -25.99 -17.44 -9.73
C LEU A 69 -26.79 -17.05 -10.99
N ALA A 70 -26.83 -17.89 -12.01
CA ALA A 70 -27.47 -17.55 -13.30
C ALA A 70 -28.93 -17.12 -13.18
N ASN A 71 -29.66 -17.65 -12.20
CA ASN A 71 -31.07 -17.31 -11.94
C ASN A 71 -31.23 -16.25 -10.82
N ARG A 72 -30.14 -15.64 -10.36
CA ARG A 72 -30.12 -14.65 -9.26
C ARG A 72 -29.68 -13.29 -9.80
N HIS A 73 -30.41 -12.77 -10.80
CA HIS A 73 -30.06 -11.54 -11.51
C HIS A 73 -29.92 -10.31 -10.60
N GLU A 74 -30.62 -10.28 -9.48
CA GLU A 74 -30.52 -9.22 -8.48
C GLU A 74 -29.22 -9.26 -7.67
N GLN A 75 -28.43 -10.33 -7.79
CA GLN A 75 -27.14 -10.49 -7.13
C GLN A 75 -25.94 -10.33 -8.07
N VAL A 76 -26.17 -10.21 -9.39
CA VAL A 76 -25.11 -10.10 -10.40
C VAL A 76 -25.22 -8.76 -11.11
N HIS A 77 -24.21 -7.92 -10.92
CA HIS A 77 -24.14 -6.61 -11.52
C HIS A 77 -22.96 -6.52 -12.49
N HIS A 78 -23.06 -5.62 -13.47
CA HIS A 78 -22.04 -5.44 -14.51
C HIS A 78 -21.57 -3.99 -14.58
N ILE A 79 -20.28 -3.80 -14.79
CA ILE A 79 -19.66 -2.51 -15.13
C ILE A 79 -18.65 -2.72 -16.26
N PRO A 80 -18.34 -1.67 -17.04
CA PRO A 80 -17.35 -1.78 -18.13
C PRO A 80 -15.96 -2.13 -17.64
N ASP A 81 -15.56 -1.56 -16.50
CA ASP A 81 -14.24 -1.76 -15.89
C ASP A 81 -14.32 -1.52 -14.38
N TYR A 82 -13.44 -2.18 -13.60
CA TYR A 82 -13.35 -1.95 -12.13
C TYR A 82 -12.66 -0.66 -11.77
N VAL A 83 -11.64 -0.24 -12.53
CA VAL A 83 -10.73 0.85 -12.16
C VAL A 83 -10.88 2.05 -13.08
N GLY A 84 -11.07 1.81 -14.39
CA GLY A 84 -11.01 2.84 -15.43
C GLY A 84 -9.58 3.12 -15.90
N SER A 85 -9.45 3.48 -17.20
CA SER A 85 -8.16 3.71 -17.86
C SER A 85 -7.65 5.16 -17.75
N SER A 86 -8.45 6.06 -17.18
CA SER A 86 -8.10 7.46 -16.93
C SER A 86 -8.74 7.91 -15.63
N ARG A 87 -8.29 9.08 -15.12
CA ARG A 87 -8.84 9.66 -13.89
C ARG A 87 -10.36 9.87 -14.00
N GLU A 88 -10.83 10.38 -15.11
CA GLU A 88 -12.26 10.59 -15.36
C GLU A 88 -13.04 9.27 -15.36
N LYS A 89 -12.56 8.27 -16.10
CA LYS A 89 -13.17 6.94 -16.13
C LYS A 89 -13.15 6.26 -14.77
N ARG A 90 -12.11 6.48 -13.97
CA ARG A 90 -12.04 6.00 -12.59
C ARG A 90 -13.20 6.57 -11.76
N TYR A 91 -13.44 7.88 -11.79
CA TYR A 91 -14.57 8.48 -11.08
C TYR A 91 -15.90 7.97 -11.58
N GLN A 92 -16.08 7.78 -12.89
CA GLN A 92 -17.28 7.16 -13.47
C GLN A 92 -17.52 5.74 -12.95
N CYS A 93 -16.44 4.94 -12.78
CA CYS A 93 -16.55 3.61 -12.16
C CYS A 93 -16.99 3.71 -10.68
N ILE A 94 -16.43 4.62 -9.92
CA ILE A 94 -16.80 4.85 -8.51
C ILE A 94 -18.27 5.25 -8.42
N ASP A 95 -18.72 6.24 -9.19
CA ASP A 95 -20.11 6.69 -9.21
C ASP A 95 -21.07 5.56 -9.57
N LYS A 96 -20.68 4.70 -10.51
CA LYS A 96 -21.46 3.52 -10.88
C LYS A 96 -21.59 2.53 -9.74
N ILE A 97 -20.48 2.24 -9.06
CA ILE A 97 -20.45 1.34 -7.88
C ILE A 97 -21.34 1.90 -6.76
N LEU A 98 -21.20 3.18 -6.43
CA LEU A 98 -22.03 3.86 -5.43
C LEU A 98 -23.53 3.83 -5.79
N SER A 99 -23.84 4.07 -7.05
CA SER A 99 -25.22 4.01 -7.55
C SER A 99 -25.81 2.62 -7.41
N LEU A 100 -25.05 1.56 -7.73
CA LEU A 100 -25.46 0.18 -7.54
C LEU A 100 -25.66 -0.14 -6.05
N CYS A 101 -24.76 0.30 -5.19
CA CYS A 101 -24.90 0.11 -3.75
C CYS A 101 -26.19 0.73 -3.22
N LYS A 102 -26.48 1.96 -3.63
CA LYS A 102 -27.71 2.67 -3.23
C LYS A 102 -28.97 1.99 -3.80
N GLN A 103 -28.98 1.67 -5.08
CA GLN A 103 -30.12 1.05 -5.78
C GLN A 103 -30.51 -0.29 -5.16
N HIS A 104 -29.52 -1.09 -4.77
CA HIS A 104 -29.72 -2.44 -4.28
C HIS A 104 -29.57 -2.55 -2.75
N ASN A 105 -29.46 -1.43 -2.03
CA ASN A 105 -29.33 -1.36 -0.56
C ASN A 105 -28.17 -2.20 -0.02
N TYR A 106 -27.00 -2.10 -0.68
CA TYR A 106 -25.77 -2.67 -0.13
C TYR A 106 -25.28 -1.83 1.05
N THR A 107 -24.98 -2.49 2.14
CA THR A 107 -24.50 -1.87 3.38
C THR A 107 -22.99 -1.98 3.53
N HIS A 108 -22.37 -2.93 2.82
CA HIS A 108 -20.95 -3.22 2.87
C HIS A 108 -20.39 -3.39 1.46
N LEU A 109 -19.10 -3.10 1.29
CA LEU A 109 -18.37 -3.32 0.06
C LEU A 109 -17.04 -4.00 0.37
N PHE A 110 -16.74 -5.08 -0.36
CA PHE A 110 -15.47 -5.80 -0.30
C PHE A 110 -14.78 -5.72 -1.66
N ALA A 111 -13.57 -5.14 -1.68
CA ALA A 111 -12.79 -4.96 -2.91
C ALA A 111 -11.63 -5.97 -3.06
N GLY A 112 -11.47 -6.91 -2.15
CA GLY A 112 -10.36 -7.85 -2.14
C GLY A 112 -9.03 -7.19 -1.81
N TYR A 113 -7.97 -7.63 -2.49
CA TYR A 113 -6.61 -7.11 -2.34
C TYR A 113 -6.11 -6.38 -3.60
N GLY A 114 -6.94 -6.24 -4.61
CA GLY A 114 -6.59 -5.63 -5.88
C GLY A 114 -7.52 -4.48 -6.26
N PHE A 115 -7.53 -4.11 -7.53
CA PHE A 115 -8.33 -3.02 -8.08
C PHE A 115 -8.14 -1.72 -7.29
N MET A 116 -9.21 -1.23 -6.65
CA MET A 116 -9.21 -0.01 -5.83
C MET A 116 -9.16 -0.29 -4.32
N ALA A 117 -8.78 -1.50 -3.90
CA ALA A 117 -8.74 -1.87 -2.48
C ALA A 117 -7.76 -1.01 -1.65
N GLU A 118 -6.68 -0.54 -2.28
CA GLU A 118 -5.67 0.34 -1.68
C GLU A 118 -5.86 1.83 -2.06
N ASP A 119 -6.98 2.16 -2.68
CA ASP A 119 -7.28 3.51 -3.14
C ASP A 119 -8.03 4.30 -2.06
N GLY A 120 -7.31 5.13 -1.31
CA GLY A 120 -7.88 5.91 -0.22
C GLY A 120 -8.98 6.90 -0.64
N ASP A 121 -8.97 7.40 -1.89
CA ASP A 121 -10.05 8.27 -2.39
C ASP A 121 -11.33 7.48 -2.68
N PHE A 122 -11.18 6.26 -3.21
CA PHE A 122 -12.30 5.34 -3.40
C PHE A 122 -12.94 4.97 -2.07
N VAL A 123 -12.13 4.53 -1.11
CA VAL A 123 -12.62 4.13 0.22
C VAL A 123 -13.30 5.30 0.92
N LYS A 124 -12.73 6.50 0.83
CA LYS A 124 -13.35 7.72 1.38
C LYS A 124 -14.75 7.97 0.81
N GLN A 125 -14.94 7.83 -0.50
CA GLN A 125 -16.25 8.01 -1.12
C GLN A 125 -17.26 6.93 -0.71
N ILE A 126 -16.81 5.69 -0.49
CA ILE A 126 -17.63 4.60 0.05
C ILE A 126 -18.09 4.94 1.49
N GLU A 127 -17.16 5.40 2.34
CA GLU A 127 -17.46 5.82 3.72
C GLU A 127 -18.42 7.02 3.76
N GLU A 128 -18.19 8.04 2.93
CA GLU A 128 -19.06 9.21 2.81
C GLU A 128 -20.48 8.86 2.33
N ALA A 129 -20.62 7.77 1.58
CA ALA A 129 -21.92 7.22 1.19
C ALA A 129 -22.59 6.37 2.28
N ASN A 130 -22.03 6.30 3.48
CA ASN A 130 -22.48 5.46 4.61
C ASN A 130 -22.49 3.95 4.26
N ILE A 131 -21.54 3.50 3.45
CA ILE A 131 -21.30 2.10 3.14
C ILE A 131 -20.04 1.69 3.90
N CYS A 132 -20.10 0.57 4.63
CA CYS A 132 -18.94 0.04 5.34
C CYS A 132 -17.98 -0.60 4.31
N PHE A 133 -16.77 -0.08 4.22
CA PHE A 133 -15.71 -0.73 3.47
C PHE A 133 -15.12 -1.87 4.29
N VAL A 134 -15.07 -3.07 3.72
CA VAL A 134 -14.45 -4.24 4.38
C VAL A 134 -12.96 -4.21 4.10
N GLY A 135 -12.24 -3.47 4.92
CA GLY A 135 -10.82 -3.16 4.81
C GLY A 135 -10.45 -1.98 5.72
N PRO A 136 -9.19 -1.53 5.74
CA PRO A 136 -8.80 -0.36 6.50
C PRO A 136 -9.52 0.91 6.03
N SER A 137 -9.72 1.85 6.95
CA SER A 137 -10.34 3.14 6.64
C SER A 137 -9.55 3.94 5.61
N ALA A 138 -10.21 4.86 4.92
CA ALA A 138 -9.58 5.76 3.97
C ALA A 138 -8.39 6.51 4.58
N LYS A 139 -8.51 6.91 5.85
CA LYS A 139 -7.43 7.58 6.59
C LYS A 139 -6.18 6.70 6.71
N VAL A 140 -6.35 5.45 7.12
CA VAL A 140 -5.25 4.49 7.28
C VAL A 140 -4.63 4.16 5.92
N ILE A 141 -5.44 3.91 4.89
CA ILE A 141 -4.94 3.64 3.53
C ILE A 141 -4.13 4.82 2.99
N GLN A 142 -4.60 6.06 3.15
CA GLN A 142 -3.88 7.24 2.69
C GLN A 142 -2.55 7.46 3.44
N GLN A 143 -2.49 7.11 4.72
CA GLN A 143 -1.27 7.22 5.52
C GLN A 143 -0.26 6.11 5.17
N ALA A 144 -0.73 4.88 5.06
CA ALA A 144 0.11 3.72 4.72
C ALA A 144 0.55 3.71 3.26
N GLY A 145 -0.33 4.14 2.34
CA GLY A 145 -0.07 4.14 0.89
C GLY A 145 0.97 5.16 0.44
N SER A 146 1.30 6.15 1.26
CA SER A 146 2.37 7.11 1.00
C SER A 146 3.69 6.55 1.54
N LYS A 147 4.50 5.95 0.64
CA LYS A 147 5.76 5.26 1.02
C LYS A 147 6.73 6.15 1.79
N ASP A 148 6.79 7.44 1.47
CA ASP A 148 7.58 8.45 2.16
C ASP A 148 7.10 8.62 3.62
N LYS A 149 5.79 8.78 3.84
CA LYS A 149 5.21 8.91 5.19
C LYS A 149 5.34 7.62 6.00
N ALA A 150 5.14 6.47 5.36
CA ALA A 150 5.35 5.17 6.00
C ALA A 150 6.80 5.01 6.49
N LYS A 151 7.80 5.38 5.67
CA LYS A 151 9.22 5.37 6.07
C LYS A 151 9.52 6.37 7.19
N GLN A 152 8.93 7.56 7.15
CA GLN A 152 9.07 8.55 8.23
C GLN A 152 8.49 8.04 9.56
N LEU A 153 7.32 7.40 9.52
CA LEU A 153 6.73 6.76 10.71
C LEU A 153 7.62 5.63 11.22
N ALA A 154 8.10 4.76 10.34
CA ALA A 154 9.00 3.66 10.70
C ALA A 154 10.27 4.18 11.41
N ARG A 155 10.91 5.23 10.89
CA ARG A 155 12.08 5.85 11.55
C ARG A 155 11.76 6.40 12.94
N LYS A 156 10.59 7.04 13.12
CA LYS A 156 10.15 7.54 14.45
C LYS A 156 9.96 6.43 15.48
N LEU A 157 9.65 5.23 15.00
CA LEU A 157 9.48 4.03 15.82
C LEU A 157 10.77 3.20 15.96
N ASN A 158 11.89 3.67 15.43
CA ASN A 158 13.15 2.94 15.34
C ASN A 158 13.02 1.61 14.55
N VAL A 159 12.03 1.50 13.66
CA VAL A 159 11.93 0.39 12.71
C VAL A 159 12.95 0.64 11.59
N SER A 160 13.74 -0.38 11.29
CA SER A 160 14.76 -0.32 10.23
C SER A 160 14.11 -0.04 8.88
N VAL A 161 14.65 0.91 8.14
CA VAL A 161 14.24 1.23 6.78
C VAL A 161 15.43 1.18 5.84
N THR A 162 15.19 0.83 4.58
CA THR A 162 16.23 0.85 3.56
C THR A 162 16.89 2.23 3.50
N PRO A 163 18.23 2.32 3.57
CA PRO A 163 18.95 3.59 3.44
C PRO A 163 18.59 4.30 2.14
N GLY A 164 18.42 5.61 2.21
CA GLY A 164 18.02 6.39 1.05
C GLY A 164 17.50 7.78 1.39
N GLU A 165 16.84 8.41 0.40
CA GLU A 165 16.22 9.73 0.52
C GLU A 165 14.75 9.64 0.09
N ASP A 166 13.85 10.09 0.94
CA ASP A 166 12.39 10.06 0.72
C ASP A 166 11.76 11.46 0.59
N ARG A 167 12.58 12.52 0.71
CA ARG A 167 12.15 13.92 0.68
C ARG A 167 12.87 14.74 -0.40
N ILE A 168 13.21 14.10 -1.53
CA ILE A 168 14.04 14.71 -2.57
C ILE A 168 13.46 16.01 -3.13
N THR A 169 12.14 16.11 -3.28
CA THR A 169 11.47 17.34 -3.75
C THR A 169 11.53 18.47 -2.74
N ALA A 170 11.40 18.17 -1.44
CA ALA A 170 11.56 19.17 -0.38
C ALA A 170 13.01 19.66 -0.31
N ARG A 171 13.98 18.77 -0.43
CA ARG A 171 15.41 19.13 -0.53
C ARG A 171 15.65 20.03 -1.74
N THR A 172 15.11 19.68 -2.91
CA THR A 172 15.23 20.49 -4.14
C THR A 172 14.67 21.91 -3.92
N LEU A 173 13.49 22.02 -3.30
CA LEU A 173 12.90 23.32 -3.00
C LEU A 173 13.76 24.14 -2.04
N LEU A 174 14.26 23.54 -0.96
CA LEU A 174 15.10 24.23 0.02
C LEU A 174 16.45 24.64 -0.59
N LYS A 175 17.01 23.86 -1.50
CA LYS A 175 18.26 24.20 -2.21
C LYS A 175 18.16 25.50 -2.99
N LYS A 176 16.98 25.84 -3.52
CA LYS A 176 16.74 27.11 -4.24
C LYS A 176 16.89 28.35 -3.36
N ALA A 177 16.78 28.21 -2.06
CA ALA A 177 16.95 29.33 -1.15
C ALA A 177 18.40 29.86 -1.17
N GLY A 178 19.40 29.01 -1.47
CA GLY A 178 20.82 29.35 -1.36
C GLY A 178 21.14 29.79 0.08
N ASP A 179 21.78 30.95 0.23
CA ASP A 179 22.16 31.52 1.54
C ASP A 179 21.03 32.26 2.26
N LYS A 180 19.79 32.24 1.72
CA LYS A 180 18.65 32.92 2.33
C LYS A 180 18.13 32.16 3.52
N ASP A 181 17.51 32.89 4.46
CA ASP A 181 16.74 32.29 5.54
C ASP A 181 15.61 31.40 4.96
N LEU A 182 15.66 30.12 5.26
CA LEU A 182 14.78 29.10 4.68
C LEU A 182 13.30 29.34 5.03
N SER A 183 13.01 29.72 6.29
CA SER A 183 11.64 29.99 6.73
C SER A 183 11.08 31.23 6.00
N LYS A 184 11.88 32.28 5.87
CA LYS A 184 11.50 33.50 5.13
C LYS A 184 11.33 33.21 3.64
N PHE A 185 12.18 32.36 3.05
CA PHE A 185 12.07 31.92 1.67
C PHE A 185 10.74 31.21 1.41
N LEU A 186 10.39 30.21 2.25
CA LEU A 186 9.14 29.47 2.11
C LEU A 186 7.91 30.38 2.31
N LYS A 187 7.94 31.31 3.28
CA LYS A 187 6.87 32.30 3.49
C LYS A 187 6.68 33.20 2.28
N ASN A 188 7.78 33.65 1.67
CA ASN A 188 7.71 34.46 0.46
C ASN A 188 7.09 33.71 -0.72
N LEU A 189 7.48 32.44 -0.96
CA LEU A 189 6.87 31.59 -1.98
C LEU A 189 5.37 31.38 -1.73
N THR A 190 4.99 31.11 -0.48
CA THR A 190 3.60 30.93 -0.09
C THR A 190 2.77 32.16 -0.41
N ASN A 191 3.26 33.35 -0.07
CA ASN A 191 2.60 34.63 -0.35
C ASN A 191 2.55 34.95 -1.84
N GLN A 192 3.68 34.80 -2.55
CA GLN A 192 3.80 35.09 -3.98
C GLN A 192 2.81 34.27 -4.81
N HIS A 193 2.63 33.00 -4.48
CA HIS A 193 1.76 32.09 -5.20
C HIS A 193 0.40 31.88 -4.55
N GLN A 194 0.09 32.57 -3.44
CA GLN A 194 -1.15 32.46 -2.66
C GLN A 194 -1.50 31.00 -2.35
N LEU A 195 -0.50 30.24 -1.87
CA LEU A 195 -0.66 28.81 -1.67
C LEU A 195 -1.59 28.51 -0.49
N PRO A 196 -2.50 27.53 -0.62
CA PRO A 196 -3.45 27.15 0.44
C PRO A 196 -2.79 26.25 1.49
N VAL A 197 -1.80 26.79 2.21
CA VAL A 197 -1.15 26.10 3.33
C VAL A 197 -2.01 26.20 4.60
N PRO A 198 -1.91 25.24 5.53
CA PRO A 198 -2.55 25.34 6.84
C PRO A 198 -2.08 26.57 7.60
N THR A 199 -2.95 27.17 8.42
CA THR A 199 -2.65 28.45 9.13
C THR A 199 -1.38 28.36 10.00
N ASN A 200 -1.11 27.19 10.56
CA ASN A 200 0.03 26.93 11.46
C ASN A 200 1.20 26.17 10.78
N TRP A 201 1.23 26.10 9.47
CA TRP A 201 2.25 25.32 8.74
C TRP A 201 3.69 25.70 9.12
N HIS A 202 3.93 26.97 9.39
CA HIS A 202 5.24 27.52 9.76
C HIS A 202 5.67 27.21 11.20
N LEU A 203 4.77 26.64 12.02
CA LEU A 203 5.06 26.21 13.39
C LEU A 203 5.59 24.77 13.47
N THR A 204 5.59 24.03 12.35
CA THR A 204 6.21 22.72 12.28
C THR A 204 7.70 22.83 12.61
N SER A 205 8.20 21.94 13.47
CA SER A 205 9.54 22.02 14.05
C SER A 205 10.66 21.92 13.02
N GLU A 206 10.46 21.11 11.97
CA GLU A 206 11.46 20.89 10.96
C GLU A 206 11.17 21.69 9.68
N ILE A 207 12.19 22.36 9.16
CA ILE A 207 12.08 23.19 7.94
C ILE A 207 11.71 22.35 6.72
N ILE A 208 12.13 21.10 6.69
CA ILE A 208 11.81 20.19 5.59
C ILE A 208 10.33 19.81 5.56
N ASP A 209 9.69 19.68 6.73
CA ASP A 209 8.24 19.47 6.84
C ASP A 209 7.46 20.70 6.37
N GLN A 210 8.00 21.90 6.65
CA GLN A 210 7.43 23.14 6.11
C GLN A 210 7.51 23.17 4.59
N ALA A 211 8.64 22.77 4.01
CA ALA A 211 8.80 22.68 2.57
C ALA A 211 7.83 21.67 1.93
N GLU A 212 7.61 20.50 2.55
CA GLU A 212 6.62 19.52 2.09
C GLU A 212 5.19 20.09 2.07
N GLN A 213 4.79 20.82 3.11
CA GLN A 213 3.47 21.45 3.16
C GLN A 213 3.29 22.50 2.06
N VAL A 214 4.33 23.31 1.79
CA VAL A 214 4.34 24.29 0.70
C VAL A 214 4.22 23.59 -0.65
N LEU A 215 4.95 22.49 -0.89
CA LEU A 215 4.85 21.67 -2.09
C LEU A 215 3.46 21.06 -2.26
N GLN A 216 2.88 20.48 -1.23
CA GLN A 216 1.52 19.93 -1.30
C GLN A 216 0.48 21.00 -1.65
N ALA A 217 0.65 22.21 -1.14
CA ALA A 217 -0.20 23.34 -1.49
C ALA A 217 0.00 23.81 -2.94
N SER A 218 1.24 23.78 -3.45
CA SER A 218 1.55 24.14 -4.83
C SER A 218 0.96 23.14 -5.83
N TYR A 219 1.02 21.84 -5.54
CA TYR A 219 0.41 20.79 -6.36
C TYR A 219 -1.11 20.95 -6.48
N LYS A 220 -1.80 21.36 -5.38
CA LYS A 220 -3.25 21.67 -5.43
C LYS A 220 -3.57 22.84 -6.37
N ARG A 221 -2.64 23.78 -6.52
CA ARG A 221 -2.75 24.93 -7.44
C ARG A 221 -2.16 24.66 -8.83
N ARG A 222 -1.60 23.50 -9.07
CA ARG A 222 -0.87 23.13 -10.31
C ARG A 222 0.27 24.09 -10.63
N ILE A 223 1.07 24.43 -9.61
CA ILE A 223 2.21 25.36 -9.71
C ILE A 223 3.49 24.58 -9.47
N ASP A 224 4.45 24.71 -10.40
CA ASP A 224 5.80 24.20 -10.23
C ASP A 224 6.65 25.22 -9.46
N LEU A 225 7.21 24.78 -8.33
CA LEU A 225 8.12 25.60 -7.54
C LEU A 225 9.60 25.37 -7.87
N PHE A 226 9.89 24.32 -8.62
CA PHE A 226 11.22 23.98 -9.13
C PHE A 226 11.11 23.29 -10.50
N SER A 227 12.19 23.31 -11.27
CA SER A 227 12.27 22.65 -12.57
C SER A 227 12.73 21.18 -12.47
N ILE A 228 12.58 20.41 -13.54
CA ILE A 228 13.08 19.03 -13.60
C ILE A 228 14.61 19.01 -13.50
N GLU A 229 15.28 19.98 -14.09
CA GLU A 229 16.75 20.11 -14.05
C GLU A 229 17.24 20.38 -12.63
N GLU A 230 16.53 21.22 -11.86
CA GLU A 230 16.84 21.45 -10.45
C GLU A 230 16.65 20.17 -9.62
N LEU A 231 15.59 19.38 -9.90
CA LEU A 231 15.35 18.10 -9.28
C LEU A 231 16.44 17.08 -9.62
N GLN A 232 16.86 16.99 -10.88
CA GLN A 232 17.94 16.10 -11.32
C GLN A 232 19.26 16.43 -10.65
N ALA A 233 19.61 17.73 -10.58
CA ALA A 233 20.83 18.18 -9.93
C ALA A 233 20.86 17.83 -8.43
N GLU A 234 19.77 18.04 -7.69
CA GLU A 234 19.70 17.65 -6.28
C GLU A 234 19.67 16.12 -6.10
N THR A 235 19.02 15.40 -7.02
CA THR A 235 19.02 13.94 -7.02
C THR A 235 20.44 13.39 -7.16
N LEU A 236 21.25 13.94 -8.04
CA LEU A 236 22.66 13.55 -8.21
C LEU A 236 23.46 13.77 -6.94
N ILE A 237 23.27 14.90 -6.25
CA ILE A 237 23.91 15.16 -4.95
C ILE A 237 23.51 14.09 -3.93
N CYS A 238 22.22 13.79 -3.80
CA CYS A 238 21.74 12.75 -2.88
C CYS A 238 22.29 11.36 -3.22
N CYS A 239 22.36 11.01 -4.50
CA CYS A 239 22.94 9.74 -4.92
C CYS A 239 24.41 9.63 -4.49
N ASN A 240 25.18 10.71 -4.67
CA ASN A 240 26.60 10.76 -4.29
C ASN A 240 26.79 10.68 -2.78
N GLU A 241 25.91 11.30 -1.97
CA GLU A 241 25.90 11.16 -0.53
C GLU A 241 25.66 9.70 -0.09
N ILE A 242 24.75 8.99 -0.78
CA ILE A 242 24.43 7.59 -0.48
C ILE A 242 25.60 6.69 -0.93
N TRP A 243 26.16 6.88 -2.14
CA TRP A 243 27.29 6.10 -2.62
C TRP A 243 28.56 6.30 -1.81
N THR A 244 28.79 7.49 -1.29
CA THR A 244 29.92 7.77 -0.40
C THR A 244 29.84 6.93 0.88
N LYS A 245 28.63 6.76 1.42
CA LYS A 245 28.38 5.94 2.62
C LYS A 245 28.32 4.45 2.32
N ASN A 246 27.94 4.09 1.09
CA ASN A 246 27.71 2.71 0.66
C ASN A 246 28.36 2.46 -0.71
N PRO A 247 29.71 2.39 -0.77
CA PRO A 247 30.44 2.24 -2.03
C PRO A 247 30.03 0.99 -2.82
N GLY A 248 29.89 1.12 -4.13
CA GLY A 248 29.58 0.02 -5.04
C GLY A 248 28.14 -0.50 -5.00
N ARG A 249 27.28 0.06 -4.17
CA ARG A 249 25.87 -0.32 -4.14
C ARG A 249 25.09 0.37 -5.26
N ARG A 250 24.16 -0.36 -5.87
CA ARG A 250 23.17 0.19 -6.81
C ARG A 250 22.09 0.96 -6.04
N LEU A 251 21.51 1.96 -6.68
CA LEU A 251 20.36 2.70 -6.13
C LEU A 251 19.12 2.39 -6.92
N ARG A 252 17.97 2.45 -6.25
CA ARG A 252 16.66 2.25 -6.84
C ARG A 252 15.80 3.49 -6.65
N PHE A 253 15.30 4.03 -7.74
CA PHE A 253 14.30 5.10 -7.72
C PHE A 253 12.92 4.49 -7.77
N LYS A 254 11.99 4.97 -6.93
CA LYS A 254 10.61 4.49 -6.86
C LYS A 254 9.65 5.65 -6.80
N HIS A 255 8.69 5.71 -7.69
CA HIS A 255 7.58 6.66 -7.54
C HIS A 255 6.76 6.33 -6.29
N ILE A 256 6.32 7.38 -5.54
CA ILE A 256 5.62 7.18 -4.26
C ILE A 256 4.27 6.47 -4.41
N GLY A 257 3.57 6.66 -5.50
CA GLY A 257 2.30 6.01 -5.82
C GLY A 257 2.43 4.72 -6.63
N GLY A 258 3.65 4.27 -6.95
CA GLY A 258 3.87 3.05 -7.74
C GLY A 258 3.73 1.78 -6.89
N GLY A 259 3.05 0.76 -7.43
CA GLY A 259 2.94 -0.58 -6.86
C GLY A 259 3.26 -1.65 -7.92
N GLY A 260 3.54 -2.90 -7.50
CA GLY A 260 3.75 -4.02 -8.41
C GLY A 260 4.92 -3.83 -9.38
N GLY A 261 6.02 -3.23 -8.94
CA GLY A 261 7.24 -3.05 -9.76
C GLY A 261 7.22 -1.94 -10.79
N LYS A 262 6.10 -1.27 -10.98
CA LYS A 262 5.97 -0.16 -11.93
C LYS A 262 6.50 1.14 -11.34
N GLY A 263 7.05 2.02 -12.19
CA GLY A 263 7.62 3.30 -11.76
C GLY A 263 8.91 3.14 -10.97
N GLN A 264 9.74 2.16 -11.31
CA GLN A 264 11.04 1.92 -10.67
C GLN A 264 12.18 1.90 -11.68
N ARG A 265 13.33 2.43 -11.26
CA ARG A 265 14.59 2.33 -12.02
C ARG A 265 15.74 2.02 -11.10
N VAL A 266 16.60 1.09 -11.50
CA VAL A 266 17.83 0.77 -10.79
C VAL A 266 18.99 1.40 -11.56
N ILE A 267 19.84 2.12 -10.85
CA ILE A 267 21.01 2.81 -11.42
C ILE A 267 22.28 2.40 -10.69
N GLN A 268 23.40 2.47 -11.38
CA GLN A 268 24.70 2.10 -10.86
C GLN A 268 25.72 3.25 -10.92
N SER A 269 25.44 4.29 -11.69
CA SER A 269 26.38 5.38 -11.94
C SER A 269 25.69 6.74 -12.00
N GLU A 270 26.48 7.81 -11.82
CA GLU A 270 26.02 9.20 -11.95
C GLU A 270 25.42 9.51 -13.33
N ALA A 271 25.98 8.91 -14.39
CA ALA A 271 25.53 9.13 -15.76
C ALA A 271 24.07 8.68 -16.00
N GLU A 272 23.56 7.77 -15.17
CA GLU A 272 22.20 7.23 -15.30
C GLU A 272 21.14 8.06 -14.54
N VAL A 273 21.56 8.94 -13.62
CA VAL A 273 20.66 9.68 -12.72
C VAL A 273 19.63 10.51 -13.49
N GLU A 274 20.11 11.30 -14.46
CA GLU A 274 19.25 12.23 -15.21
C GLU A 274 18.14 11.49 -15.98
N SER A 275 18.51 10.42 -16.71
CA SER A 275 17.55 9.60 -17.45
C SER A 275 16.58 8.86 -16.52
N ALA A 276 17.08 8.32 -15.40
CA ALA A 276 16.25 7.59 -14.45
C ALA A 276 15.20 8.49 -13.79
N VAL A 277 15.54 9.74 -13.45
CA VAL A 277 14.54 10.71 -12.93
C VAL A 277 13.44 10.95 -13.95
N ARG A 278 13.80 11.21 -15.21
CA ARG A 278 12.82 11.41 -16.28
C ARG A 278 11.93 10.19 -16.48
N ASP A 279 12.51 9.00 -16.54
CA ASP A 279 11.79 7.75 -16.76
C ASP A 279 10.78 7.46 -15.64
N VAL A 280 11.18 7.63 -14.38
CA VAL A 280 10.30 7.43 -13.22
C VAL A 280 9.12 8.42 -13.27
N LEU A 281 9.35 9.68 -13.62
CA LEU A 281 8.30 10.68 -13.73
C LEU A 281 7.35 10.40 -14.90
N ILE A 282 7.86 10.00 -16.06
CA ILE A 282 7.05 9.64 -17.24
C ILE A 282 6.17 8.43 -16.93
N GLU A 283 6.73 7.39 -16.35
CA GLU A 283 5.99 6.16 -16.01
C GLU A 283 4.91 6.42 -14.94
N ALA A 284 5.15 7.37 -14.05
CA ALA A 284 4.20 7.87 -13.07
C ALA A 284 3.12 8.81 -13.67
N GLN A 285 3.17 9.06 -14.97
CA GLN A 285 2.28 10.00 -15.67
C GLN A 285 2.37 11.45 -15.13
N VAL A 286 3.52 11.83 -14.62
CA VAL A 286 3.82 13.21 -14.20
C VAL A 286 4.15 14.02 -15.45
N THR A 287 3.13 14.56 -16.13
CA THR A 287 3.27 15.19 -17.45
C THR A 287 2.89 16.65 -17.48
N GLY A 288 2.23 17.13 -16.43
CA GLY A 288 1.70 18.49 -16.36
C GLY A 288 2.38 19.39 -15.35
N PRO A 289 2.24 20.71 -15.51
CA PRO A 289 2.66 21.67 -14.51
C PRO A 289 1.99 21.40 -13.16
N GLY A 290 2.78 21.44 -12.08
CA GLY A 290 2.31 21.24 -10.71
C GLY A 290 1.88 19.80 -10.38
N ASP A 291 2.20 18.83 -11.22
CA ASP A 291 2.06 17.42 -10.83
C ASP A 291 3.09 17.07 -9.75
N ASN A 292 2.72 16.13 -8.87
CA ASN A 292 3.60 15.70 -7.79
C ASN A 292 4.80 14.92 -8.35
N LYS A 293 5.99 15.50 -8.26
CA LYS A 293 7.26 14.95 -8.76
C LYS A 293 8.02 14.12 -7.73
N THR A 294 7.40 13.80 -6.59
CA THR A 294 8.07 13.10 -5.49
C THR A 294 8.32 11.63 -5.85
N PHE A 295 9.53 11.19 -5.64
CA PHE A 295 9.96 9.79 -5.70
C PHE A 295 10.95 9.49 -4.57
N LEU A 296 11.18 8.21 -4.33
CA LEU A 296 12.15 7.72 -3.34
C LEU A 296 13.44 7.34 -4.04
N ILE A 297 14.57 7.62 -3.37
CA ILE A 297 15.88 7.07 -3.71
C ILE A 297 16.23 6.08 -2.61
N GLU A 298 16.45 4.82 -2.94
CA GLU A 298 16.78 3.77 -1.97
C GLU A 298 18.02 3.01 -2.42
N MET A 299 18.81 2.54 -1.47
CA MET A 299 19.82 1.53 -1.78
C MET A 299 19.13 0.29 -2.34
N ASN A 300 19.57 -0.20 -3.50
CA ASN A 300 19.07 -1.44 -4.05
C ASN A 300 19.64 -2.60 -3.26
N ILE A 301 18.78 -3.25 -2.48
CA ILE A 301 19.17 -4.41 -1.68
C ILE A 301 19.01 -5.66 -2.56
N GLU A 302 20.04 -6.48 -2.62
CA GLU A 302 20.12 -7.70 -3.40
C GLU A 302 20.36 -8.88 -2.50
N ASP A 303 20.06 -10.09 -2.97
CA ASP A 303 20.23 -11.34 -2.24
C ASP A 303 19.54 -11.33 -0.87
N THR A 304 18.29 -10.92 -0.84
CA THR A 304 17.50 -10.78 0.37
C THR A 304 16.30 -11.73 0.40
N ARG A 305 15.80 -11.99 1.60
CA ARG A 305 14.47 -12.58 1.77
C ARG A 305 13.42 -11.48 1.78
N HIS A 306 12.30 -11.75 1.13
CA HIS A 306 11.11 -10.92 1.16
C HIS A 306 10.11 -11.56 2.12
N ASN A 307 10.01 -11.02 3.31
CA ASN A 307 9.10 -11.48 4.33
C ASN A 307 7.92 -10.53 4.48
N GLU A 308 6.78 -11.06 4.86
CA GLU A 308 5.58 -10.29 5.13
C GLU A 308 5.02 -10.67 6.49
N VAL A 309 4.45 -9.70 7.19
CA VAL A 309 3.74 -9.90 8.45
C VAL A 309 2.27 -9.54 8.24
N GLN A 310 1.38 -10.47 8.55
CA GLN A 310 -0.05 -10.23 8.55
C GLN A 310 -0.46 -9.53 9.83
N LEU A 311 -1.17 -8.43 9.73
CA LEU A 311 -1.60 -7.60 10.84
C LEU A 311 -3.12 -7.52 10.93
N LEU A 312 -3.62 -7.43 12.15
CA LEU A 312 -5.03 -7.12 12.47
C LEU A 312 -5.06 -6.03 13.54
N GLY A 313 -5.73 -4.92 13.24
CA GLY A 313 -5.89 -3.80 14.17
C GLY A 313 -7.33 -3.37 14.34
N ASN A 314 -7.59 -2.59 15.39
CA ASN A 314 -8.91 -1.99 15.65
C ASN A 314 -8.84 -0.46 15.83
N GLY A 315 -7.74 0.16 15.39
CA GLY A 315 -7.50 1.59 15.53
C GLY A 315 -6.82 1.99 16.85
N GLN A 316 -6.77 1.12 17.85
CA GLN A 316 -6.14 1.36 19.16
C GLN A 316 -5.00 0.40 19.46
N TRP A 317 -5.11 -0.82 19.00
CA TRP A 317 -4.09 -1.86 19.10
C TRP A 317 -3.95 -2.61 17.78
N CYS A 318 -2.83 -3.26 17.62
CA CYS A 318 -2.53 -4.10 16.47
C CYS A 318 -1.85 -5.39 16.95
N ILE A 319 -2.25 -6.52 16.36
CA ILE A 319 -1.61 -7.82 16.59
C ILE A 319 -1.13 -8.38 15.25
N GLU A 320 -0.10 -9.22 15.31
CA GLU A 320 0.33 -10.04 14.18
C GLU A 320 -0.42 -11.37 14.16
N LEU A 321 -0.62 -11.89 12.97
CA LEU A 321 -1.26 -13.18 12.70
C LEU A 321 -0.30 -14.14 11.99
N GLY A 322 0.99 -13.96 12.21
CA GLY A 322 2.07 -14.72 11.59
C GLY A 322 2.66 -14.03 10.36
N GLY A 323 3.72 -14.64 9.85
CA GLY A 323 4.47 -14.15 8.70
C GLY A 323 4.42 -15.09 7.51
N ARG A 324 4.92 -14.59 6.39
CA ARG A 324 5.15 -15.36 5.16
C ARG A 324 6.52 -15.01 4.59
N ASP A 325 7.25 -16.03 4.14
CA ASP A 325 8.40 -15.85 3.25
C ASP A 325 7.88 -15.90 1.80
N CYS A 326 8.04 -14.79 1.10
CA CYS A 326 7.62 -14.59 -0.28
C CYS A 326 8.82 -14.36 -1.21
N SER A 327 9.99 -14.90 -0.85
CA SER A 327 11.24 -14.63 -1.55
C SER A 327 11.30 -15.23 -2.95
N LEU A 328 10.59 -16.35 -3.19
CA LEU A 328 10.53 -16.96 -4.51
C LEU A 328 9.56 -16.20 -5.41
N GLN A 329 10.12 -15.32 -6.23
CA GLN A 329 9.38 -14.42 -7.12
C GLN A 329 9.89 -14.52 -8.56
N MET A 330 9.00 -14.24 -9.51
CA MET A 330 9.36 -14.05 -10.92
C MET A 330 8.64 -12.80 -11.44
N HIS A 331 9.37 -11.86 -12.02
CA HIS A 331 8.85 -10.56 -12.48
C HIS A 331 8.03 -9.85 -11.38
N GLU A 332 8.55 -9.85 -10.15
CA GLU A 332 7.91 -9.27 -8.96
C GLU A 332 6.56 -9.90 -8.57
N GLN A 333 6.25 -11.07 -9.13
CA GLN A 333 5.11 -11.89 -8.72
C GLN A 333 5.58 -13.02 -7.82
N LYS A 334 4.92 -13.18 -6.70
CA LYS A 334 5.17 -14.25 -5.74
C LYS A 334 4.74 -15.58 -6.35
N LEU A 335 5.67 -16.54 -6.43
CA LEU A 335 5.40 -17.89 -6.93
C LEU A 335 5.04 -18.85 -5.79
N ILE A 336 5.73 -18.71 -4.66
CA ILE A 336 5.51 -19.53 -3.46
C ILE A 336 5.51 -18.60 -2.26
N GLU A 337 4.56 -18.82 -1.37
CA GLU A 337 4.49 -18.19 -0.06
C GLU A 337 4.56 -19.28 1.01
N LEU A 338 5.56 -19.19 1.88
CA LEU A 338 5.76 -20.14 2.98
C LEU A 338 5.37 -19.46 4.30
N SER A 339 4.54 -20.12 5.09
CA SER A 339 4.20 -19.62 6.43
C SER A 339 5.43 -19.56 7.32
N LEU A 340 5.60 -18.45 8.00
CA LEU A 340 6.64 -18.21 9.00
C LEU A 340 5.98 -17.99 10.35
N THR A 341 6.16 -18.96 11.27
CA THR A 341 5.76 -18.83 12.67
C THR A 341 6.89 -19.29 13.57
N GLU A 342 6.94 -18.79 14.80
CA GLU A 342 7.93 -19.25 15.78
C GLU A 342 7.81 -20.73 16.07
N GLU A 343 6.60 -21.27 16.05
CA GLU A 343 6.31 -22.67 16.28
C GLU A 343 6.94 -23.57 15.19
N LEU A 344 6.70 -23.23 13.92
CA LEU A 344 7.27 -23.98 12.78
C LEU A 344 8.79 -23.94 12.78
N LEU A 345 9.40 -22.78 13.05
CA LEU A 345 10.84 -22.67 13.18
C LEU A 345 11.37 -23.50 14.35
N GLY A 346 10.69 -23.46 15.51
CA GLY A 346 11.06 -24.25 16.70
C GLY A 346 11.02 -25.74 16.44
N GLN A 347 10.00 -26.24 15.73
CA GLN A 347 9.90 -27.64 15.32
C GLN A 347 11.08 -28.04 14.41
N THR A 348 11.36 -27.25 13.37
CA THR A 348 12.47 -27.52 12.44
C THR A 348 13.84 -27.45 13.12
N ILE A 349 14.03 -26.51 14.06
CA ILE A 349 15.26 -26.44 14.89
C ILE A 349 15.45 -27.74 15.68
N THR A 350 14.39 -28.24 16.31
CA THR A 350 14.43 -29.47 17.08
C THR A 350 14.80 -30.67 16.20
N GLU A 351 14.17 -30.80 15.04
CA GLU A 351 14.48 -31.86 14.05
C GLU A 351 15.94 -31.79 13.58
N TYR A 352 16.50 -30.61 13.37
CA TYR A 352 17.90 -30.45 12.95
C TYR A 352 18.87 -30.82 14.06
N LEU A 353 18.57 -30.44 15.31
CA LEU A 353 19.39 -30.86 16.48
C LEU A 353 19.37 -32.36 16.67
N GLU A 354 18.23 -33.03 16.57
CA GLU A 354 18.11 -34.48 16.65
C GLU A 354 18.84 -35.20 15.51
N ALA A 355 18.90 -34.57 14.32
CA ALA A 355 19.65 -35.09 13.18
C ALA A 355 21.16 -34.74 13.20
N GLY A 356 21.66 -34.09 14.27
CA GLY A 356 23.06 -33.66 14.40
C GLY A 356 23.47 -32.52 13.47
N LYS A 357 22.51 -31.80 12.89
CA LYS A 357 22.73 -30.68 11.96
C LYS A 357 22.84 -29.35 12.72
N ASN A 358 23.81 -29.26 13.65
CA ASN A 358 23.90 -28.13 14.57
C ASN A 358 24.04 -26.76 13.89
N GLY A 359 24.82 -26.65 12.81
CA GLY A 359 25.01 -25.37 12.10
C GLY A 359 23.71 -24.85 11.44
N GLN A 360 22.87 -25.75 10.92
CA GLN A 360 21.56 -25.37 10.40
C GLN A 360 20.59 -24.98 11.51
N ALA A 361 20.65 -25.67 12.66
CA ALA A 361 19.83 -25.32 13.83
C ALA A 361 20.20 -23.95 14.38
N GLU A 362 21.49 -23.61 14.48
CA GLU A 362 21.96 -22.30 14.91
C GLU A 362 21.51 -21.17 13.96
N ALA A 363 21.59 -21.40 12.64
CA ALA A 363 21.10 -20.42 11.67
C ALA A 363 19.58 -20.17 11.83
N LEU A 364 18.78 -21.22 12.00
CA LEU A 364 17.33 -21.07 12.22
C LEU A 364 16.99 -20.44 13.58
N GLN A 365 17.82 -20.61 14.60
CA GLN A 365 17.66 -19.90 15.87
C GLN A 365 17.86 -18.39 15.70
N GLN A 366 18.82 -17.97 14.87
CA GLN A 366 18.99 -16.56 14.52
C GLN A 366 17.79 -16.04 13.73
N ASP A 367 17.30 -16.79 12.74
CA ASP A 367 16.07 -16.45 11.99
C ASP A 367 14.87 -16.31 12.94
N GLN A 368 14.75 -17.16 13.97
CA GLN A 368 13.66 -17.08 14.97
C GLN A 368 13.73 -15.80 15.80
N VAL A 369 14.93 -15.41 16.23
CA VAL A 369 15.13 -14.14 16.96
C VAL A 369 14.72 -12.96 16.09
N MET A 370 15.13 -12.97 14.84
CA MET A 370 14.78 -11.93 13.88
C MET A 370 13.28 -11.89 13.60
N LEU A 371 12.63 -13.03 13.43
CA LEU A 371 11.19 -13.10 13.22
C LEU A 371 10.41 -12.43 14.37
N ARG A 372 10.83 -12.65 15.61
CA ARG A 372 10.25 -11.97 16.79
C ARG A 372 10.38 -10.46 16.71
N GLU A 373 11.55 -9.98 16.32
CA GLU A 373 11.79 -8.54 16.17
C GLU A 373 10.94 -7.95 15.05
N MET A 374 10.83 -8.66 13.91
CA MET A 374 9.97 -8.26 12.80
C MET A 374 8.50 -8.18 13.22
N PHE A 375 7.99 -9.16 13.95
CA PHE A 375 6.62 -9.17 14.46
C PHE A 375 6.36 -8.00 15.39
N LYS A 376 7.27 -7.78 16.35
CA LYS A 376 7.17 -6.63 17.25
C LYS A 376 7.17 -5.31 16.51
N GLN A 377 8.11 -5.09 15.60
CA GLN A 377 8.19 -3.86 14.81
C GLN A 377 6.93 -3.66 13.94
N ALA A 378 6.39 -4.73 13.37
CA ALA A 378 5.16 -4.68 12.58
C ALA A 378 3.94 -4.29 13.44
N GLN A 379 3.81 -4.84 14.65
CA GLN A 379 2.75 -4.49 15.62
C GLN A 379 2.86 -3.03 16.05
N ASP A 380 4.07 -2.57 16.41
CA ASP A 380 4.34 -1.20 16.83
C ASP A 380 4.00 -0.22 15.70
N PHE A 381 4.38 -0.56 14.46
CA PHE A 381 4.05 0.23 13.28
C PHE A 381 2.54 0.28 13.02
N GLY A 382 1.86 -0.87 13.02
CA GLY A 382 0.41 -0.95 12.83
C GLY A 382 -0.36 -0.18 13.89
N THR A 383 0.05 -0.25 15.15
CA THR A 383 -0.53 0.50 16.26
C THR A 383 -0.35 2.01 16.09
N ALA A 384 0.86 2.45 15.76
CA ALA A 384 1.15 3.88 15.56
C ALA A 384 0.45 4.45 14.31
N LEU A 385 0.23 3.63 13.28
CA LEU A 385 -0.56 3.98 12.11
C LEU A 385 -2.05 4.13 12.45
N GLY A 386 -2.50 3.53 13.56
CA GLY A 386 -3.92 3.41 13.91
C GLY A 386 -4.63 2.40 13.00
N LEU A 387 -3.96 1.30 12.63
CA LEU A 387 -4.55 0.25 11.80
C LEU A 387 -5.87 -0.23 12.40
N ASP A 388 -6.94 -0.15 11.63
CA ASP A 388 -8.32 -0.40 12.06
C ASP A 388 -8.99 -1.60 11.37
N ASN A 389 -8.20 -2.40 10.67
CA ASN A 389 -8.64 -3.63 10.00
C ASN A 389 -7.42 -4.51 9.69
N VAL A 390 -7.50 -5.35 8.66
CA VAL A 390 -6.44 -6.26 8.24
C VAL A 390 -5.48 -5.56 7.27
N SER A 391 -4.19 -5.78 7.42
CA SER A 391 -3.15 -5.29 6.50
C SER A 391 -1.97 -6.26 6.45
N THR A 392 -1.19 -6.17 5.40
CA THR A 392 0.09 -6.89 5.26
C THR A 392 1.22 -5.88 5.22
N LEU A 393 2.21 -6.06 6.09
CA LEU A 393 3.44 -5.26 6.08
C LEU A 393 4.56 -6.09 5.44
N SER A 394 5.05 -5.61 4.28
CA SER A 394 6.18 -6.22 3.59
C SER A 394 7.50 -5.71 4.15
N LEU A 395 8.40 -6.63 4.45
CA LEU A 395 9.70 -6.37 5.04
C LEU A 395 10.79 -7.05 4.20
N ILE A 396 11.97 -6.44 4.14
CA ILE A 396 13.14 -7.02 3.51
C ILE A 396 14.12 -7.44 4.62
N HIS A 397 14.48 -8.72 4.61
CA HIS A 397 15.50 -9.27 5.49
C HIS A 397 16.79 -9.45 4.70
N ILE A 398 17.88 -8.92 5.21
CA ILE A 398 19.22 -8.97 4.63
C ILE A 398 20.05 -10.05 5.34
#